data_aebecf0a31f164183b63eb5753e10f91
#
_entry.id   aebecf0a31f164183b63eb5753e10f91
#
_cell.length_a   1.000
_cell.length_b   1.000
_cell.length_c   1.000
_cell.angle_alpha   90.00
_cell.angle_beta   90.00
_cell.angle_gamma   90.00
#
_symmetry.space_group_name_H-M   'P 1'
#
loop_
_entity.id
_entity.type
_entity.pdbx_description
1 polymer ?
#
loop_
_entity_poly.entity_id
_entity_poly.type
_entity_poly.pdbx_seq_one_letter_code
_entity_poly.pdbx_strand_id
1 'polypeptide(L)'
;MTSVAFPPASLDGVVAIYAVSHVPRERHATLFRRIAGWLRPGGWFLAALGSADDPGWTGQWLGVEMFFSSFDAETNLRLLGDAHLDAAQAETVTMHEPDGDATFLWVLARRT
;
A
#
# COMPACT_ATOMS: atom_id res chain seq x y z
N MET A 1 -6.97 9.50 2.43
CA MET A 1 -6.33 8.43 3.23
C MET A 1 -5.41 8.97 4.33
N THR A 2 -4.59 9.97 4.05
CA THR A 2 -3.64 10.50 5.04
C THR A 2 -4.28 11.26 6.19
N SER A 3 -5.49 11.77 6.01
CA SER A 3 -6.24 12.53 7.04
C SER A 3 -7.19 11.67 7.86
N VAL A 4 -7.37 10.40 7.49
CA VAL A 4 -8.25 9.48 8.22
C VAL A 4 -7.56 8.99 9.48
N ALA A 5 -8.30 8.91 10.58
CA ALA A 5 -7.78 8.39 11.85
C ALA A 5 -8.85 7.54 12.54
N PHE A 6 -8.39 6.47 13.20
CA PHE A 6 -9.22 5.57 13.98
C PHE A 6 -8.62 5.41 15.37
N PRO A 7 -9.42 5.04 16.39
CA PRO A 7 -8.86 4.71 17.68
C PRO A 7 -7.80 3.60 17.59
N PRO A 8 -6.77 3.62 18.42
CA PRO A 8 -5.77 2.55 18.43
C PRO A 8 -6.39 1.17 18.63
N ALA A 9 -5.89 0.19 17.92
CA ALA A 9 -6.27 -1.22 18.03
C ALA A 9 -7.79 -1.46 17.91
N SER A 10 -8.48 -0.65 17.08
CA SER A 10 -9.95 -0.73 16.94
C SER A 10 -10.42 -1.54 15.74
N LEU A 11 -9.52 -1.84 14.79
CA LEU A 11 -9.89 -2.48 13.54
C LEU A 11 -9.37 -3.90 13.46
N ASP A 12 -10.20 -4.81 12.94
CA ASP A 12 -9.82 -6.20 12.65
C ASP A 12 -9.09 -6.34 11.33
N GLY A 13 -9.38 -5.47 10.37
CA GLY A 13 -8.78 -5.48 9.05
C GLY A 13 -8.84 -4.13 8.37
N VAL A 14 -7.88 -3.88 7.49
CA VAL A 14 -7.82 -2.71 6.62
C VAL A 14 -7.53 -3.19 5.21
N VAL A 15 -8.24 -2.63 4.24
CA VAL A 15 -8.04 -2.93 2.82
C VAL A 15 -7.68 -1.63 2.11
N ALA A 16 -6.57 -1.65 1.38
CA ALA A 16 -6.11 -0.51 0.58
C ALA A 16 -5.66 -1.00 -0.80
N ILE A 17 -6.61 -1.06 -1.74
CA ILE A 17 -6.36 -1.55 -3.09
C ILE A 17 -6.17 -0.34 -4.00
N TYR A 18 -4.96 -0.23 -4.60
CA TYR A 18 -4.56 0.84 -5.51
C TYR A 18 -4.61 2.25 -4.90
N ALA A 19 -4.70 2.35 -3.57
CA ALA A 19 -4.86 3.64 -2.90
C ALA A 19 -3.51 4.24 -2.45
N VAL A 20 -2.59 3.42 -2.00
CA VAL A 20 -1.31 3.88 -1.43
C VAL A 20 -0.45 4.59 -2.45
N SER A 21 -0.48 4.18 -3.71
CA SER A 21 0.33 4.79 -4.77
C SER A 21 -0.06 6.25 -5.07
N HIS A 22 -1.24 6.70 -4.65
CA HIS A 22 -1.66 8.10 -4.78
C HIS A 22 -1.17 8.98 -3.64
N VAL A 23 -0.56 8.39 -2.62
CA VAL A 23 0.11 9.11 -1.52
C VAL A 23 1.59 9.26 -1.89
N PRO A 24 2.22 10.45 -1.67
CA PRO A 24 3.65 10.59 -1.90
C PRO A 24 4.44 9.49 -1.19
N ARG A 25 5.37 8.86 -1.89
CA ARG A 25 6.08 7.68 -1.35
C ARG A 25 6.86 7.97 -0.07
N GLU A 26 7.26 9.21 0.14
CA GLU A 26 7.93 9.66 1.36
C GLU A 26 7.04 9.48 2.59
N ARG A 27 5.73 9.34 2.41
CA ARG A 27 4.75 9.15 3.48
C ARG A 27 4.29 7.70 3.64
N HIS A 28 4.73 6.80 2.76
CA HIS A 28 4.27 5.41 2.81
C HIS A 28 4.66 4.73 4.13
N ALA A 29 5.89 4.91 4.60
CA ALA A 29 6.32 4.33 5.87
C ALA A 29 5.45 4.81 7.03
N THR A 30 5.15 6.11 7.09
CA THR A 30 4.27 6.68 8.12
C THR A 30 2.86 6.14 8.01
N LEU A 31 2.33 6.02 6.77
CA LEU A 31 1.00 5.48 6.54
C LEU A 31 0.91 4.02 7.03
N PHE A 32 1.90 3.20 6.73
CA PHE A 32 1.91 1.81 7.20
C PHE A 32 1.95 1.73 8.73
N ARG A 33 2.73 2.57 9.38
CA ARG A 33 2.75 2.64 10.85
C ARG A 33 1.39 3.06 11.42
N ARG A 34 0.71 4.00 10.78
CA ARG A 34 -0.63 4.43 11.20
C ARG A 34 -1.65 3.30 11.05
N ILE A 35 -1.60 2.60 9.92
CA ILE A 35 -2.48 1.44 9.68
C ILE A 35 -2.24 0.36 10.73
N ALA A 36 -0.99 0.06 11.04
CA ALA A 36 -0.65 -0.90 12.08
C ALA A 36 -1.20 -0.45 13.45
N GLY A 37 -1.14 0.85 13.74
CA GLY A 37 -1.70 1.40 14.98
C GLY A 37 -3.21 1.27 15.06
N TRP A 38 -3.93 1.33 13.95
CA TRP A 38 -5.38 1.15 13.90
C TRP A 38 -5.79 -0.31 14.07
N LEU A 39 -4.96 -1.24 13.59
CA LEU A 39 -5.23 -2.66 13.68
C LEU A 39 -4.98 -3.16 15.10
N ARG A 40 -5.86 -4.03 15.57
CA ARG A 40 -5.56 -4.80 16.78
C ARG A 40 -4.42 -5.79 16.50
N PRO A 41 -3.67 -6.23 17.51
CA PRO A 41 -2.68 -7.31 17.33
C PRO A 41 -3.35 -8.53 16.71
N GLY A 42 -2.74 -9.07 15.65
CA GLY A 42 -3.33 -10.15 14.87
C GLY A 42 -4.31 -9.70 13.79
N GLY A 43 -4.59 -8.41 13.66
CA GLY A 43 -5.41 -7.87 12.59
C GLY A 43 -4.72 -7.95 11.24
N TRP A 44 -5.49 -7.87 10.15
CA TRP A 44 -5.00 -8.08 8.78
C TRP A 44 -5.02 -6.80 7.96
N PHE A 45 -3.98 -6.64 7.13
CA PHE A 45 -3.90 -5.58 6.14
C PHE A 45 -3.76 -6.21 4.75
N LEU A 46 -4.76 -5.99 3.89
CA LEU A 46 -4.74 -6.42 2.49
C LEU A 46 -4.48 -5.19 1.62
N ALA A 47 -3.43 -5.24 0.81
CA ALA A 47 -3.07 -4.12 -0.05
C ALA A 47 -2.66 -4.57 -1.44
N ALA A 48 -2.94 -3.73 -2.43
CA ALA A 48 -2.32 -3.79 -3.74
C ALA A 48 -1.48 -2.52 -3.89
N LEU A 49 -0.16 -2.69 -3.88
CA LEU A 49 0.82 -1.62 -3.88
C LEU A 49 1.50 -1.53 -5.23
N GLY A 50 2.09 -0.37 -5.54
CA GLY A 50 2.98 -0.27 -6.68
C GLY A 50 4.20 -1.17 -6.48
N SER A 51 4.77 -1.66 -7.58
CA SER A 51 5.93 -2.56 -7.54
C SER A 51 7.17 -1.99 -8.21
N ALA A 52 7.10 -0.76 -8.72
CA ALA A 52 8.21 -0.07 -9.36
C ALA A 52 8.76 1.03 -8.46
N ASP A 53 10.08 1.25 -8.53
CA ASP A 53 10.73 2.37 -7.85
C ASP A 53 10.44 3.65 -8.62
N ASP A 54 9.38 4.36 -8.22
CA ASP A 54 8.90 5.56 -8.89
C ASP A 54 8.77 6.70 -7.87
N PRO A 55 9.58 7.77 -7.99
CA PRO A 55 9.54 8.88 -7.03
C PRO A 55 8.28 9.72 -7.12
N GLY A 56 7.57 9.65 -8.22
CA GLY A 56 6.31 10.35 -8.40
C GLY A 56 6.14 10.89 -9.81
N TRP A 57 4.95 10.73 -10.33
CA TRP A 57 4.55 11.29 -11.61
C TRP A 57 3.04 11.54 -11.60
N THR A 58 2.62 12.41 -12.50
CA THR A 58 1.21 12.72 -12.69
C THR A 58 0.76 12.16 -14.04
N GLY A 59 -0.35 11.44 -14.04
CA GLY A 59 -0.90 10.86 -15.25
C GLY A 59 -2.41 10.87 -15.26
N GLN A 60 -2.99 10.52 -16.40
CA GLN A 60 -4.43 10.45 -16.57
C GLN A 60 -4.93 9.05 -16.23
N TRP A 61 -5.97 9.00 -15.41
CA TRP A 61 -6.65 7.78 -15.05
C TRP A 61 -8.16 8.00 -15.19
N LEU A 62 -8.79 7.27 -16.11
CA LEU A 62 -10.21 7.40 -16.39
C LEU A 62 -10.64 8.86 -16.65
N GLY A 63 -9.82 9.62 -17.38
CA GLY A 63 -10.10 11.02 -17.70
C GLY A 63 -9.77 12.01 -16.59
N VAL A 64 -9.22 11.57 -15.48
CA VAL A 64 -8.84 12.41 -14.34
C VAL A 64 -7.33 12.40 -14.16
N GLU A 65 -6.74 13.56 -13.92
CA GLU A 65 -5.32 13.67 -13.59
C GLU A 65 -5.07 13.18 -12.18
N MET A 66 -4.15 12.22 -12.02
CA MET A 66 -3.81 11.64 -10.72
C MET A 66 -2.30 11.57 -10.52
N PHE A 67 -1.89 11.70 -9.26
CA PHE A 67 -0.50 11.51 -8.85
C PHE A 67 -0.26 10.06 -8.49
N PHE A 68 0.89 9.53 -8.91
CA PHE A 68 1.33 8.17 -8.62
C PHE A 68 2.75 8.18 -8.12
N SER A 69 3.03 7.41 -7.08
CA SER A 69 4.38 7.14 -6.62
C SER A 69 4.44 5.77 -5.96
N SER A 70 5.59 5.14 -5.95
CA SER A 70 5.74 3.85 -5.29
C SER A 70 7.20 3.51 -5.04
N PHE A 71 7.42 2.51 -4.20
CA PHE A 71 8.68 1.81 -4.07
C PHE A 71 8.61 0.47 -4.81
N ASP A 72 9.75 -0.17 -5.05
CA ASP A 72 9.77 -1.53 -5.55
C ASP A 72 9.19 -2.52 -4.52
N ALA A 73 8.93 -3.75 -4.95
CA ALA A 73 8.30 -4.75 -4.10
C ALA A 73 9.12 -5.05 -2.84
N GLU A 74 10.43 -5.19 -2.98
CA GLU A 74 11.33 -5.48 -1.85
C GLU A 74 11.30 -4.37 -0.80
N THR A 75 11.38 -3.11 -1.25
CA THR A 75 11.32 -1.95 -0.37
C THR A 75 9.97 -1.86 0.33
N ASN A 76 8.87 -2.09 -0.38
CA ASN A 76 7.54 -2.10 0.22
C ASN A 76 7.42 -3.17 1.32
N LEU A 77 7.93 -4.38 1.08
CA LEU A 77 7.90 -5.44 2.07
C LEU A 77 8.73 -5.08 3.31
N ARG A 78 9.88 -4.43 3.12
CA ARG A 78 10.69 -3.95 4.23
C ARG A 78 9.96 -2.87 5.05
N LEU A 79 9.32 -1.91 4.39
CA LEU A 79 8.57 -0.86 5.08
C LEU A 79 7.40 -1.42 5.87
N LEU A 80 6.71 -2.43 5.34
CA LEU A 80 5.64 -3.12 6.05
C LEU A 80 6.19 -3.81 7.30
N GLY A 81 7.29 -4.55 7.19
CA GLY A 81 7.93 -5.21 8.32
C GLY A 81 8.38 -4.23 9.41
N ASP A 82 8.97 -3.09 9.00
CA ASP A 82 9.39 -2.03 9.93
C ASP A 82 8.18 -1.41 10.66
N ALA A 83 7.00 -1.49 10.09
CA ALA A 83 5.76 -1.01 10.69
C ALA A 83 5.03 -2.08 11.51
N HIS A 84 5.66 -3.25 11.73
CA HIS A 84 5.05 -4.40 12.43
C HIS A 84 3.89 -5.01 11.68
N LEU A 85 3.96 -4.99 10.35
CA LEU A 85 3.02 -5.67 9.46
C LEU A 85 3.76 -6.79 8.74
N ASP A 86 3.65 -7.99 9.28
CA ASP A 86 4.31 -9.17 8.71
C ASP A 86 3.56 -9.66 7.47
N ALA A 87 4.25 -9.71 6.34
CA ALA A 87 3.67 -10.22 5.11
C ALA A 87 3.50 -11.74 5.21
N ALA A 88 2.26 -12.18 5.35
CA ALA A 88 1.94 -13.61 5.32
C ALA A 88 1.90 -14.15 3.90
N GLN A 89 1.43 -13.32 2.94
CA GLN A 89 1.44 -13.62 1.51
C GLN A 89 1.83 -12.37 0.75
N ALA A 90 2.66 -12.53 -0.26
CA ALA A 90 3.05 -11.43 -1.15
C ALA A 90 3.26 -11.98 -2.56
N GLU A 91 2.64 -11.33 -3.55
CA GLU A 91 2.70 -11.75 -4.93
C GLU A 91 2.66 -10.53 -5.85
N THR A 92 3.55 -10.51 -6.85
CA THR A 92 3.45 -9.50 -7.90
C THR A 92 2.56 -10.04 -9.00
N VAL A 93 1.57 -9.24 -9.39
CA VAL A 93 0.61 -9.61 -10.43
C VAL A 93 0.63 -8.55 -11.52
N THR A 94 0.79 -8.98 -12.77
CA THR A 94 0.73 -8.10 -13.92
C THR A 94 -0.64 -8.20 -14.56
N MET A 95 -1.28 -7.06 -14.72
CA MET A 95 -2.57 -6.95 -15.38
C MET A 95 -2.38 -6.32 -16.75
N HIS A 96 -3.01 -6.91 -17.76
CA HIS A 96 -2.99 -6.38 -19.12
C HIS A 96 -4.13 -5.40 -19.31
N GLU A 97 -3.78 -4.14 -19.52
CA GLU A 97 -4.74 -3.06 -19.71
C GLU A 97 -4.61 -2.48 -21.12
N PRO A 98 -5.65 -1.78 -21.65
CA PRO A 98 -5.60 -1.20 -22.98
C PRO A 98 -4.41 -0.25 -23.20
N ASP A 99 -3.99 0.46 -22.15
CA ASP A 99 -2.89 1.43 -22.20
C ASP A 99 -1.53 0.82 -21.87
N GLY A 100 -1.45 -0.50 -21.65
CA GLY A 100 -0.23 -1.20 -21.31
C GLY A 100 -0.39 -2.09 -20.08
N ASP A 101 0.70 -2.77 -19.72
CA ASP A 101 0.68 -3.66 -18.58
C ASP A 101 0.92 -2.88 -17.27
N ALA A 102 0.18 -3.23 -16.23
CA ALA A 102 0.37 -2.70 -14.89
C ALA A 102 0.70 -3.84 -13.92
N THR A 103 1.80 -3.70 -13.19
CA THR A 103 2.23 -4.70 -12.22
C THR A 103 2.09 -4.15 -10.80
N PHE A 104 1.42 -4.91 -9.95
CA PHE A 104 1.18 -4.54 -8.57
C PHE A 104 1.68 -5.63 -7.62
N LEU A 105 2.08 -5.21 -6.44
CA LEU A 105 2.39 -6.12 -5.34
C LEU A 105 1.12 -6.31 -4.51
N TRP A 106 0.57 -7.51 -4.55
CA TRP A 106 -0.52 -7.91 -3.68
C TRP A 106 0.06 -8.51 -2.41
N VAL A 107 -0.30 -7.94 -1.28
CA VAL A 107 0.23 -8.37 0.00
C VAL A 107 -0.90 -8.52 1.01
N LEU A 108 -0.86 -9.63 1.76
CA LEU A 108 -1.68 -9.84 2.93
C LEU A 108 -0.74 -9.86 4.12
N ALA A 109 -0.83 -8.85 4.97
CA ALA A 109 0.04 -8.68 6.12
C ALA A 109 -0.75 -8.76 7.42
N ARG A 110 -0.10 -9.25 8.47
CA ARG A 110 -0.70 -9.38 9.78
C ARG A 110 0.06 -8.50 10.77
N ARG A 111 -0.67 -7.76 11.60
CA ARG A 111 -0.05 -6.98 12.66
C ARG A 111 0.48 -7.90 13.76
N THR A 112 1.74 -7.74 14.06
CA THR A 112 2.40 -8.48 15.16
C THR A 112 2.18 -7.84 16.52
#